data_b92b4aa705488c3738b1c14056790aac
#
_entry.id   b92b4aa705488c3738b1c14056790aac
#
_cell.length_a   1.000
_cell.length_b   1.000
_cell.length_c   1.000
_cell.angle_alpha   90.00
_cell.angle_beta   90.00
_cell.angle_gamma   90.00
#
_symmetry.space_group_name_H-M   'P 1'
#
loop_
_entity.id
_entity.type
_entity.pdbx_description
1 polymer ?
#
loop_
_entity_poly.entity_id
_entity_poly.type
_entity_poly.pdbx_seq_one_letter_code
_entity_poly.pdbx_strand_id
1 'polypeptide(L)'
;MSNAGPPDWLDRAAGILLHPTSLPGPHGIGDLGAEAHRFVDFLADAGLSLWQVLPVGPTGYGDSPYASFSTFAGNPLLVSLDLLVEDGSLLPADLAPPPSPAGAVDFGTLIPWKIGLLDRAARRFAATATGERRLSFEQFCATEASWLDGYALFM
;
A
#
# COMPACT_ATOMS: atom_id res chain seq x y z
N MET A 1 23.98 19.28 22.95
CA MET A 1 23.02 19.13 21.83
C MET A 1 23.77 19.50 20.56
N SER A 2 24.22 18.53 19.77
CA SER A 2 24.92 18.79 18.51
C SER A 2 23.89 19.28 17.50
N ASN A 3 24.09 20.52 17.06
CA ASN A 3 23.33 21.14 15.99
C ASN A 3 23.83 20.50 14.66
N ALA A 4 23.42 19.26 14.37
CA ALA A 4 23.61 18.69 13.06
C ALA A 4 22.74 19.50 12.10
N GLY A 5 23.38 20.19 11.15
CA GLY A 5 22.69 20.88 10.07
C GLY A 5 21.74 19.92 9.30
N PRO A 6 20.87 20.44 8.45
CA PRO A 6 20.03 19.56 7.62
C PRO A 6 20.93 18.58 6.85
N PRO A 7 20.48 17.34 6.67
CA PRO A 7 21.24 16.35 5.93
C PRO A 7 21.53 16.84 4.49
N ASP A 8 22.73 16.58 3.99
CA ASP A 8 23.26 17.09 2.69
C ASP A 8 22.31 16.83 1.49
N TRP A 9 21.45 15.81 1.57
CA TRP A 9 20.45 15.53 0.53
C TRP A 9 19.31 16.55 0.45
N LEU A 10 19.16 17.46 1.44
CA LEU A 10 18.17 18.53 1.43
C LEU A 10 18.65 19.84 0.83
N ASP A 11 19.95 20.02 0.60
CA ASP A 11 20.51 21.31 0.21
C ASP A 11 20.01 21.83 -1.14
N ARG A 12 19.70 20.96 -2.10
CA ARG A 12 19.01 21.29 -3.36
C ARG A 12 18.38 20.03 -3.94
N ALA A 13 17.24 19.64 -3.39
CA ALA A 13 16.48 18.48 -3.86
C ALA A 13 15.32 18.92 -4.75
N ALA A 14 15.07 18.16 -5.82
CA ALA A 14 13.85 18.26 -6.63
C ALA A 14 13.08 16.95 -6.56
N GLY A 15 11.77 17.03 -6.64
CA GLY A 15 10.93 15.86 -6.57
C GLY A 15 9.56 16.05 -7.21
N ILE A 16 8.77 14.99 -7.18
CA ILE A 16 7.40 14.97 -7.68
C ILE A 16 6.45 14.65 -6.52
N LEU A 17 5.35 15.40 -6.44
CA LEU A 17 4.20 15.05 -5.61
C LEU A 17 3.25 14.22 -6.46
N LEU A 18 3.10 12.94 -6.11
CA LEU A 18 2.14 12.02 -6.73
C LEU A 18 1.73 10.97 -5.71
N HIS A 19 0.43 10.85 -5.43
CA HIS A 19 -0.04 9.79 -4.55
C HIS A 19 0.02 8.43 -5.28
N PRO A 20 0.45 7.32 -4.62
CA PRO A 20 0.56 6.02 -5.28
C PRO A 20 -0.73 5.56 -5.97
N THR A 21 -1.90 5.90 -5.45
CA THR A 21 -3.19 5.58 -6.06
C THR A 21 -3.42 6.22 -7.44
N SER A 22 -2.62 7.24 -7.80
CA SER A 22 -2.68 7.91 -9.11
C SER A 22 -1.74 7.28 -10.14
N LEU A 23 -0.93 6.30 -9.74
CA LEU A 23 -0.14 5.51 -10.68
C LEU A 23 -1.07 4.65 -11.55
N PRO A 24 -0.68 4.37 -12.81
CA PRO A 24 -1.41 3.39 -13.61
C PRO A 24 -1.39 2.02 -12.92
N GLY A 25 -2.42 1.22 -13.15
CA GLY A 25 -2.46 -0.13 -12.60
C GLY A 25 -3.58 -0.95 -13.22
N PRO A 26 -3.42 -2.28 -13.34
CA PRO A 26 -4.40 -3.15 -13.98
C PRO A 26 -5.66 -3.36 -13.14
N HIS A 27 -5.64 -2.95 -11.86
CA HIS A 27 -6.68 -3.26 -10.89
C HIS A 27 -7.54 -2.06 -10.48
N GLY A 28 -7.66 -1.05 -11.35
CA GLY A 28 -8.55 0.10 -11.16
C GLY A 28 -8.04 1.19 -10.21
N ILE A 29 -6.86 1.02 -9.62
CA ILE A 29 -6.17 1.98 -8.76
C ILE A 29 -4.66 1.69 -8.79
N GLY A 30 -3.84 2.72 -8.63
CA GLY A 30 -2.41 2.52 -8.41
C GLY A 30 -2.14 1.95 -7.01
N ASP A 31 -1.08 1.16 -6.90
CA ASP A 31 -0.65 0.50 -5.67
C ASP A 31 0.88 0.52 -5.52
N LEU A 32 1.41 -0.09 -4.46
CA LEU A 32 2.86 -0.19 -4.19
C LEU A 32 3.48 -1.44 -4.87
N GLY A 33 3.00 -1.77 -6.06
CA GLY A 33 3.51 -2.84 -6.91
C GLY A 33 4.49 -2.36 -7.98
N ALA A 34 4.50 -3.05 -9.12
CA ALA A 34 5.46 -2.85 -10.20
C ALA A 34 5.49 -1.41 -10.74
N GLU A 35 4.32 -0.74 -10.82
CA GLU A 35 4.25 0.64 -11.32
C GLU A 35 4.90 1.64 -10.35
N ALA A 36 4.76 1.41 -9.04
CA ALA A 36 5.44 2.24 -8.04
C ALA A 36 6.96 2.10 -8.16
N HIS A 37 7.47 0.88 -8.36
CA HIS A 37 8.90 0.65 -8.60
C HIS A 37 9.37 1.34 -9.88
N ARG A 38 8.64 1.19 -10.99
CA ARG A 38 8.96 1.88 -12.25
C ARG A 38 8.95 3.41 -12.10
N PHE A 39 8.06 3.93 -11.27
CA PHE A 39 8.04 5.36 -10.99
C PHE A 39 9.26 5.83 -10.20
N VAL A 40 9.73 5.03 -9.24
CA VAL A 40 10.99 5.32 -8.52
C VAL A 40 12.18 5.29 -9.46
N ASP A 41 12.26 4.30 -10.36
CA ASP A 41 13.32 4.22 -11.37
C ASP A 41 13.29 5.46 -12.29
N PHE A 42 12.09 5.86 -12.75
CA PHE A 42 11.91 7.09 -13.53
C PHE A 42 12.40 8.34 -12.78
N LEU A 43 12.10 8.47 -11.48
CA LEU A 43 12.59 9.60 -10.69
C LEU A 43 14.13 9.61 -10.61
N ALA A 44 14.73 8.45 -10.40
CA ALA A 44 16.19 8.31 -10.33
C ALA A 44 16.82 8.68 -11.68
N ASP A 45 16.32 8.18 -12.79
CA ASP A 45 16.78 8.47 -14.16
C ASP A 45 16.63 9.97 -14.52
N ALA A 46 15.59 10.61 -14.00
CA ALA A 46 15.35 12.05 -14.16
C ALA A 46 16.21 12.93 -13.23
N GLY A 47 17.04 12.33 -12.38
CA GLY A 47 17.85 13.06 -11.40
C GLY A 47 17.04 13.68 -10.25
N LEU A 48 15.85 13.16 -9.99
CA LEU A 48 14.97 13.57 -8.89
C LEU A 48 15.24 12.70 -7.67
N SER A 49 15.27 13.33 -6.49
CA SER A 49 15.62 12.66 -5.25
C SER A 49 14.48 12.54 -4.24
N LEU A 50 13.32 13.12 -4.56
CA LEU A 50 12.17 13.12 -3.66
C LEU A 50 10.90 12.65 -4.37
N TRP A 51 10.21 11.73 -3.73
CA TRP A 51 8.81 11.41 -4.04
C TRP A 51 7.94 11.83 -2.86
N GLN A 52 7.16 12.89 -3.04
CA GLN A 52 6.20 13.33 -2.04
C GLN A 52 4.86 12.64 -2.27
N VAL A 53 4.33 12.04 -1.22
CA VAL A 53 3.01 11.38 -1.22
C VAL A 53 2.06 12.08 -0.24
N LEU A 54 0.75 11.92 -0.45
CA LEU A 54 -0.27 12.24 0.56
C LEU A 54 -0.24 11.15 1.65
N PRO A 55 -0.90 11.35 2.80
CA PRO A 55 -0.96 10.33 3.83
C PRO A 55 -1.38 8.96 3.28
N VAL A 56 -0.64 7.92 3.64
CA VAL A 56 -0.81 6.54 3.14
C VAL A 56 -1.57 5.64 4.11
N GLY A 57 -2.22 6.24 5.11
CA GLY A 57 -3.08 5.54 6.06
C GLY A 57 -4.43 5.12 5.46
N PRO A 58 -5.20 4.28 6.18
CA PRO A 58 -6.53 3.87 5.75
C PRO A 58 -7.45 5.09 5.64
N THR A 59 -8.14 5.22 4.51
CA THR A 59 -9.04 6.34 4.24
C THR A 59 -10.39 6.16 4.95
N GLY A 60 -10.96 7.28 5.38
CA GLY A 60 -12.28 7.34 5.99
C GLY A 60 -13.33 7.92 5.06
N TYR A 61 -14.16 8.81 5.60
CA TYR A 61 -15.25 9.44 4.86
C TYR A 61 -14.75 10.17 3.61
N GLY A 62 -15.39 9.88 2.49
CA GLY A 62 -15.10 10.51 1.19
C GLY A 62 -13.77 10.06 0.56
N ASP A 63 -13.24 8.92 1.00
CA ASP A 63 -11.98 8.34 0.51
C ASP A 63 -10.76 9.28 0.57
N SER A 64 -10.88 10.30 1.43
CA SER A 64 -9.84 11.31 1.62
C SER A 64 -8.63 10.74 2.35
N PRO A 65 -7.41 10.89 1.83
CA PRO A 65 -6.19 10.47 2.52
C PRO A 65 -5.94 11.26 3.82
N TYR A 66 -6.59 12.41 3.99
CA TYR A 66 -6.49 13.22 5.20
C TYR A 66 -7.49 12.82 6.30
N ALA A 67 -8.46 11.95 6.00
CA ALA A 67 -9.44 11.45 6.95
C ALA A 67 -9.09 10.01 7.38
N SER A 68 -7.85 9.80 7.86
CA SER A 68 -7.38 8.47 8.26
C SER A 68 -7.88 8.09 9.67
N PHE A 69 -8.23 6.84 9.85
CA PHE A 69 -8.59 6.26 11.16
C PHE A 69 -7.38 5.85 12.00
N SER A 70 -6.18 5.80 11.40
CA SER A 70 -4.96 5.40 12.09
C SER A 70 -3.76 6.14 11.51
N THR A 71 -2.83 6.50 12.39
CA THR A 71 -1.51 7.05 12.00
C THR A 71 -0.47 5.96 11.77
N PHE A 72 -0.76 4.71 12.16
CA PHE A 72 0.16 3.58 12.06
C PHE A 72 -0.18 2.60 10.95
N ALA A 73 -1.48 2.33 10.77
CA ALA A 73 -1.93 1.38 9.75
C ALA A 73 -1.78 1.94 8.34
N GLY A 74 -1.36 1.10 7.40
CA GLY A 74 -1.32 1.42 5.98
C GLY A 74 -2.69 1.29 5.32
N ASN A 75 -2.90 2.02 4.22
CA ASN A 75 -4.11 1.92 3.42
C ASN A 75 -4.14 0.55 2.69
N PRO A 76 -5.16 -0.29 2.93
CA PRO A 76 -5.28 -1.58 2.26
C PRO A 76 -5.39 -1.46 0.73
N LEU A 77 -5.84 -0.32 0.22
CA LEU A 77 -5.92 -0.09 -1.22
C LEU A 77 -4.55 0.07 -1.89
N LEU A 78 -3.48 0.28 -1.12
CA LEU A 78 -2.10 0.34 -1.63
C LEU A 78 -1.42 -1.03 -1.71
N VAL A 79 -2.04 -2.08 -1.20
CA VAL A 79 -1.52 -3.45 -1.32
C VAL A 79 -1.58 -3.89 -2.78
N SER A 80 -0.47 -4.35 -3.34
CA SER A 80 -0.42 -4.90 -4.70
C SER A 80 -1.02 -6.30 -4.76
N LEU A 81 -2.03 -6.47 -5.59
CA LEU A 81 -2.66 -7.78 -5.81
C LEU A 81 -1.74 -8.71 -6.61
N ASP A 82 -0.93 -8.15 -7.51
CA ASP A 82 0.03 -8.93 -8.30
C ASP A 82 1.10 -9.57 -7.40
N LEU A 83 1.64 -8.82 -6.43
CA LEU A 83 2.57 -9.36 -5.45
C LEU A 83 1.93 -10.43 -4.56
N LEU A 84 0.64 -10.33 -4.25
CA LEU A 84 -0.09 -11.38 -3.53
C LEU A 84 -0.31 -12.65 -4.39
N VAL A 85 -0.34 -12.50 -5.71
CA VAL A 85 -0.34 -13.66 -6.62
C VAL A 85 1.05 -14.29 -6.69
N GLU A 86 2.09 -13.48 -6.82
CA GLU A 86 3.48 -13.94 -6.87
C GLU A 86 3.87 -14.73 -5.61
N ASP A 87 3.43 -14.28 -4.45
CA ASP A 87 3.71 -14.95 -3.17
C ASP A 87 2.76 -16.12 -2.85
N GLY A 88 1.76 -16.38 -3.70
CA GLY A 88 0.79 -17.46 -3.57
C GLY A 88 -0.36 -17.19 -2.59
N SER A 89 -0.49 -15.96 -2.06
CA SER A 89 -1.62 -15.56 -1.22
C SER A 89 -2.92 -15.40 -2.02
N LEU A 90 -2.80 -15.09 -3.32
CA LEU A 90 -3.90 -15.13 -4.30
C LEU A 90 -3.56 -16.06 -5.47
N LEU A 91 -4.58 -16.45 -6.22
CA LEU A 91 -4.40 -17.10 -7.52
C LEU A 91 -4.71 -16.09 -8.63
N PRO A 92 -4.11 -16.22 -9.83
CA PRO A 92 -4.49 -15.37 -10.98
C PRO A 92 -5.99 -15.38 -11.27
N ALA A 93 -6.65 -16.52 -11.08
CA ALA A 93 -8.09 -16.66 -11.26
C ALA A 93 -8.94 -15.87 -10.25
N ASP A 94 -8.37 -15.50 -9.11
CA ASP A 94 -9.05 -14.69 -8.10
C ASP A 94 -9.24 -13.24 -8.58
N LEU A 95 -8.39 -12.75 -9.49
CA LEU A 95 -8.35 -11.35 -9.95
C LEU A 95 -9.37 -10.99 -11.03
N ALA A 96 -10.18 -11.92 -11.50
CA ALA A 96 -11.13 -11.69 -12.59
C ALA A 96 -12.50 -11.18 -12.07
N PRO A 97 -13.15 -10.29 -12.80
CA PRO A 97 -12.61 -9.14 -13.53
C PRO A 97 -12.42 -7.93 -12.61
N PRO A 98 -11.39 -7.10 -12.84
CA PRO A 98 -11.23 -5.87 -12.07
C PRO A 98 -12.34 -4.86 -12.39
N PRO A 99 -12.66 -3.94 -11.45
CA PRO A 99 -13.52 -2.81 -11.75
C PRO A 99 -12.94 -2.02 -12.93
N SER A 100 -13.79 -1.64 -13.86
CA SER A 100 -13.34 -1.00 -15.10
C SER A 100 -12.66 0.34 -14.84
N PRO A 101 -11.45 0.55 -15.33
CA PRO A 101 -10.76 1.82 -15.23
C PRO A 101 -10.93 2.62 -16.51
N ALA A 102 -11.77 3.59 -16.52
CA ALA A 102 -11.74 4.62 -17.55
C ALA A 102 -11.57 5.98 -16.90
N GLY A 103 -10.31 6.31 -16.61
CA GLY A 103 -9.89 7.65 -16.21
C GLY A 103 -9.94 7.97 -14.72
N ALA A 104 -11.06 7.76 -14.01
CA ALA A 104 -11.17 8.03 -12.58
C ALA A 104 -11.37 6.74 -11.79
N VAL A 105 -10.83 6.69 -10.56
CA VAL A 105 -11.03 5.55 -9.66
C VAL A 105 -12.49 5.52 -9.20
N ASP A 106 -13.19 4.42 -9.46
CA ASP A 106 -14.52 4.16 -8.90
C ASP A 106 -14.38 3.46 -7.55
N PHE A 107 -14.27 4.24 -6.48
CA PHE A 107 -14.11 3.72 -5.12
C PHE A 107 -15.31 2.88 -4.67
N GLY A 108 -16.53 3.20 -5.14
CA GLY A 108 -17.72 2.46 -4.79
C GLY A 108 -17.68 0.99 -5.22
N THR A 109 -17.15 0.72 -6.40
CA THR A 109 -16.96 -0.65 -6.92
C THR A 109 -15.63 -1.25 -6.48
N LEU A 110 -14.58 -0.44 -6.44
CA LEU A 110 -13.22 -0.90 -6.15
C LEU A 110 -13.06 -1.42 -4.71
N ILE A 111 -13.55 -0.66 -3.71
CA ILE A 111 -13.31 -0.99 -2.30
C ILE A 111 -13.87 -2.36 -1.95
N PRO A 112 -15.15 -2.68 -2.16
CA PRO A 112 -15.68 -3.99 -1.80
C PRO A 112 -15.00 -5.13 -2.57
N TRP A 113 -14.65 -4.92 -3.84
CA TRP A 113 -13.92 -5.89 -4.64
C TRP A 113 -12.52 -6.16 -4.09
N LYS A 114 -11.72 -5.12 -3.87
CA LYS A 114 -10.33 -5.26 -3.41
C LYS A 114 -10.26 -5.79 -1.97
N ILE A 115 -11.11 -5.30 -1.07
CA ILE A 115 -11.18 -5.80 0.31
C ILE A 115 -11.56 -7.29 0.33
N GLY A 116 -12.51 -7.73 -0.51
CA GLY A 116 -12.85 -9.15 -0.65
C GLY A 116 -11.67 -10.03 -1.09
N LEU A 117 -10.80 -9.51 -1.96
CA LEU A 117 -9.57 -10.20 -2.37
C LEU A 117 -8.54 -10.25 -1.24
N LEU A 118 -8.37 -9.15 -0.50
CA LEU A 118 -7.46 -9.10 0.64
C LEU A 118 -7.91 -10.04 1.77
N ASP A 119 -9.21 -10.13 2.07
CA ASP A 119 -9.74 -11.12 3.01
C ASP A 119 -9.44 -12.56 2.55
N ARG A 120 -9.63 -12.86 1.26
CA ARG A 120 -9.29 -14.16 0.69
C ARG A 120 -7.80 -14.47 0.81
N ALA A 121 -6.92 -13.49 0.51
CA ALA A 121 -5.48 -13.61 0.68
C ALA A 121 -5.11 -13.89 2.15
N ALA A 122 -5.69 -13.14 3.09
CA ALA A 122 -5.45 -13.31 4.52
C ALA A 122 -5.88 -14.70 5.01
N ARG A 123 -7.06 -15.20 4.60
CA ARG A 123 -7.51 -16.57 4.93
C ARG A 123 -6.58 -17.63 4.36
N ARG A 124 -6.13 -17.47 3.12
CA ARG A 124 -5.17 -18.42 2.51
C ARG A 124 -3.85 -18.39 3.23
N PHE A 125 -3.31 -17.20 3.54
CA PHE A 125 -2.11 -17.04 4.34
C PHE A 125 -2.25 -17.74 5.70
N ALA A 126 -3.34 -17.50 6.44
CA ALA A 126 -3.58 -18.11 7.74
C ALA A 126 -3.59 -19.65 7.67
N ALA A 127 -4.12 -20.21 6.57
CA ALA A 127 -4.23 -21.66 6.36
C ALA A 127 -2.93 -22.31 5.89
N THR A 128 -2.07 -21.57 5.14
CA THR A 128 -0.95 -22.19 4.41
C THR A 128 0.42 -21.65 4.78
N ALA A 129 0.50 -20.50 5.44
CA ALA A 129 1.79 -19.90 5.78
C ALA A 129 2.55 -20.74 6.82
N THR A 130 3.78 -21.08 6.48
CA THR A 130 4.71 -21.85 7.31
C THR A 130 6.10 -21.21 7.26
N GLY A 131 7.01 -21.70 8.10
CA GLY A 131 8.41 -21.27 8.08
C GLY A 131 8.58 -19.78 8.27
N GLU A 132 9.46 -19.17 7.46
CA GLU A 132 9.85 -17.76 7.56
C GLU A 132 8.66 -16.80 7.42
N ARG A 133 7.73 -17.08 6.51
CA ARG A 133 6.54 -16.23 6.31
C ARG A 133 5.68 -16.14 7.57
N ARG A 134 5.48 -17.27 8.24
CA ARG A 134 4.70 -17.32 9.50
C ARG A 134 5.43 -16.59 10.61
N LEU A 135 6.73 -16.83 10.76
CA LEU A 135 7.56 -16.17 11.77
C LEU A 135 7.61 -14.65 11.58
N SER A 136 7.76 -14.18 10.35
CA SER A 136 7.75 -12.73 10.05
C SER A 136 6.43 -12.08 10.42
N PHE A 137 5.31 -12.74 10.17
CA PHE A 137 3.99 -12.25 10.57
C PHE A 137 3.85 -12.19 12.11
N GLU A 138 4.26 -13.24 12.82
CA GLU A 138 4.20 -13.30 14.28
C GLU A 138 5.12 -12.24 14.90
N GLN A 139 6.31 -12.04 14.34
CA GLN A 139 7.21 -10.97 14.76
C GLN A 139 6.61 -9.57 14.53
N PHE A 140 5.98 -9.34 13.38
CA PHE A 140 5.26 -8.10 13.12
C PHE A 140 4.17 -7.86 14.15
N CYS A 141 3.31 -8.85 14.43
CA CYS A 141 2.27 -8.73 15.44
C CYS A 141 2.83 -8.41 16.83
N ALA A 142 3.94 -9.05 17.21
CA ALA A 142 4.57 -8.79 18.50
C ALA A 142 5.19 -7.39 18.59
N THR A 143 5.83 -6.92 17.53
CA THR A 143 6.44 -5.58 17.46
C THR A 143 5.39 -4.47 17.49
N GLU A 144 4.28 -4.67 16.78
CA GLU A 144 3.23 -3.67 16.60
C GLU A 144 2.07 -3.79 17.58
N ALA A 145 2.16 -4.69 18.59
CA ALA A 145 1.09 -5.01 19.53
C ALA A 145 0.52 -3.78 20.26
N SER A 146 1.30 -2.72 20.42
CA SER A 146 0.87 -1.50 21.11
C SER A 146 -0.32 -0.79 20.45
N TRP A 147 -0.54 -0.98 19.15
CA TRP A 147 -1.62 -0.37 18.40
C TRP A 147 -2.45 -1.37 17.59
N LEU A 148 -1.82 -2.47 17.13
CA LEU A 148 -2.39 -3.38 16.14
C LEU A 148 -3.66 -4.07 16.63
N ASP A 149 -3.65 -4.61 17.86
CA ASP A 149 -4.80 -5.34 18.41
C ASP A 149 -6.01 -4.43 18.59
N GLY A 150 -5.78 -3.20 19.08
CA GLY A 150 -6.85 -2.21 19.23
C GLY A 150 -7.42 -1.76 17.89
N TYR A 151 -6.56 -1.57 16.89
CA TYR A 151 -6.98 -1.21 15.55
C TYR A 151 -7.73 -2.36 14.84
N ALA A 152 -7.23 -3.58 14.93
CA ALA A 152 -7.89 -4.75 14.34
C ALA A 152 -9.26 -5.04 14.95
N LEU A 153 -9.45 -4.73 16.22
CA LEU A 153 -10.76 -4.86 16.89
C LEU A 153 -11.73 -3.74 16.46
N PHE A 154 -11.20 -2.55 16.17
CA PHE A 154 -12.01 -1.40 15.72
C PHE A 154 -12.52 -1.57 14.29
N MET A 155 -11.70 -2.14 13.37
CA MET A 155 -12.03 -2.35 11.95
C MET A 155 -12.94 -3.56 11.74
#